data_a47c5b2892dc4c742d5a7b8efe7fe8ab
#
_entry.id   a47c5b2892dc4c742d5a7b8efe7fe8ab
#
_cell.length_a   1.000
_cell.length_b   1.000
_cell.length_c   1.000
_cell.angle_alpha   90.00
_cell.angle_beta   90.00
_cell.angle_gamma   90.00
#
_symmetry.space_group_name_H-M   'P 1'
#
loop_
_entity.id
_entity.type
_entity.pdbx_description
1 polymer ?
#
loop_
_entity_poly.entity_id
_entity_poly.type
_entity_poly.pdbx_seq_one_letter_code
_entity_poly.pdbx_strand_id
1 'polypeptide(L)'
;MKSFQKLPPQFQCAEVKEYYDILCKKQGSFVLKRILDIFASVILLVLLIIPIAIIAILVKTDSKGPVFYRQERVTTYGKKFRILKFRTMVTGADRLGTLVTTDSDSRVTKTGRFLRKYRLDELPQIFNVLSGSMSIVGTRPEVQHYVDMYEPEYLATLLMPAGITSLASIMYKDEEKLLKGEIDVDRVYVEKILPEKMKFNLSYVKNFSFGSDIKLMFKTVKEVFS
;
A
#
# COMPACT_ATOMS: atom_id res chain seq x y z
N MET A 1 9.95 -18.45 0.72
CA MET A 1 8.47 -18.56 0.88
C MET A 1 8.14 -19.72 1.82
N LYS A 2 6.97 -19.73 2.51
CA LYS A 2 6.46 -20.91 3.24
C LYS A 2 6.09 -22.00 2.26
N SER A 3 6.16 -23.30 2.65
CA SER A 3 5.60 -24.35 1.81
C SER A 3 4.09 -24.18 1.62
N PHE A 4 3.56 -24.60 0.48
CA PHE A 4 2.15 -24.40 0.12
C PHE A 4 1.20 -24.96 1.19
N GLN A 5 1.47 -26.16 1.69
CA GLN A 5 0.70 -26.81 2.75
C GLN A 5 0.72 -26.09 4.12
N LYS A 6 1.69 -25.16 4.32
CA LYS A 6 1.81 -24.34 5.55
C LYS A 6 1.20 -22.95 5.37
N LEU A 7 0.60 -22.65 4.22
CA LEU A 7 -0.18 -21.44 4.02
C LEU A 7 -1.51 -21.56 4.79
N PRO A 8 -2.13 -20.41 5.16
CA PRO A 8 -3.49 -20.43 5.72
C PRO A 8 -4.47 -21.13 4.77
N PRO A 9 -5.53 -21.81 5.27
CA PRO A 9 -6.42 -22.63 4.45
C PRO A 9 -6.99 -21.92 3.22
N GLN A 10 -7.37 -20.64 3.35
CA GLN A 10 -7.92 -19.85 2.23
C GLN A 10 -6.94 -19.66 1.05
N PHE A 11 -5.64 -19.84 1.26
CA PHE A 11 -4.63 -19.77 0.20
C PHE A 11 -4.38 -21.12 -0.48
N GLN A 12 -4.94 -22.21 0.02
CA GLN A 12 -4.69 -23.57 -0.48
C GLN A 12 -5.70 -23.96 -1.58
N CYS A 13 -6.00 -23.04 -2.50
CA CYS A 13 -6.86 -23.26 -3.65
C CYS A 13 -6.07 -23.32 -4.96
N ALA A 14 -6.71 -23.80 -6.04
CA ALA A 14 -6.06 -24.00 -7.33
C ALA A 14 -5.59 -22.67 -7.95
N GLU A 15 -6.39 -21.62 -7.81
CA GLU A 15 -6.14 -20.28 -8.34
C GLU A 15 -4.86 -19.70 -7.75
N VAL A 16 -4.68 -19.80 -6.43
CA VAL A 16 -3.47 -19.34 -5.74
C VAL A 16 -2.26 -20.22 -6.05
N LYS A 17 -2.47 -21.53 -6.28
CA LYS A 17 -1.40 -22.49 -6.53
C LYS A 17 -0.60 -22.14 -7.78
N GLU A 18 -1.23 -21.68 -8.85
CA GLU A 18 -0.55 -21.27 -10.08
C GLU A 18 0.50 -20.17 -9.79
N TYR A 19 0.08 -19.11 -9.10
CA TYR A 19 0.97 -17.99 -8.74
C TYR A 19 2.05 -18.40 -7.74
N TYR A 20 1.71 -19.25 -6.79
CA TYR A 20 2.67 -19.79 -5.82
C TYR A 20 3.79 -20.53 -6.51
N ASP A 21 3.50 -21.41 -7.48
CA ASP A 21 4.50 -22.20 -8.21
C ASP A 21 5.41 -21.29 -9.08
N ILE A 22 4.87 -20.22 -9.66
CA ILE A 22 5.66 -19.20 -10.36
C ILE A 22 6.63 -18.52 -9.39
N LEU A 23 6.15 -18.08 -8.23
CA LEU A 23 6.95 -17.36 -7.25
C LEU A 23 8.01 -18.23 -6.59
N CYS A 24 7.74 -19.53 -6.39
CA CYS A 24 8.72 -20.48 -5.83
C CYS A 24 9.98 -20.59 -6.69
N LYS A 25 9.87 -20.41 -8.00
CA LYS A 25 11.03 -20.42 -8.92
C LYS A 25 11.86 -19.13 -8.84
N LYS A 26 11.38 -18.09 -8.13
CA LYS A 26 11.99 -16.74 -8.10
C LYS A 26 12.57 -16.37 -6.72
N GLN A 27 12.94 -17.35 -5.91
CA GLN A 27 13.41 -17.10 -4.53
C GLN A 27 14.63 -16.17 -4.45
N GLY A 28 15.57 -16.27 -5.39
CA GLY A 28 16.71 -15.35 -5.49
C GLY A 28 16.27 -13.88 -5.67
N SER A 29 15.21 -13.64 -6.48
CA SER A 29 14.65 -12.29 -6.65
C SER A 29 14.06 -11.74 -5.36
N PHE A 30 13.46 -12.56 -4.50
CA PHE A 30 12.98 -12.14 -3.19
C PHE A 30 14.11 -11.71 -2.25
N VAL A 31 15.23 -12.43 -2.27
CA VAL A 31 16.40 -12.06 -1.46
C VAL A 31 16.98 -10.73 -1.93
N LEU A 32 17.19 -10.58 -3.24
CA LEU A 32 17.69 -9.33 -3.82
C LEU A 32 16.73 -8.16 -3.56
N LYS A 33 15.42 -8.41 -3.70
CA LYS A 33 14.37 -7.44 -3.35
C LYS A 33 14.51 -6.97 -1.90
N ARG A 34 14.66 -7.89 -0.95
CA ARG A 34 14.77 -7.53 0.48
C ARG A 34 16.03 -6.73 0.77
N ILE A 35 17.17 -7.08 0.15
CA ILE A 35 18.42 -6.33 0.27
C ILE A 35 18.22 -4.90 -0.26
N LEU A 36 17.62 -4.75 -1.45
CA LEU A 36 17.30 -3.45 -2.03
C LEU A 36 16.36 -2.65 -1.14
N ASP A 37 15.30 -3.27 -0.61
CA ASP A 37 14.34 -2.62 0.29
C ASP A 37 15.04 -2.00 1.51
N ILE A 38 15.93 -2.77 2.16
CA ILE A 38 16.67 -2.29 3.33
C ILE A 38 17.64 -1.17 2.92
N PHE A 39 18.44 -1.39 1.89
CA PHE A 39 19.46 -0.43 1.45
C PHE A 39 18.84 0.90 1.02
N ALA A 40 17.83 0.85 0.14
CA ALA A 40 17.14 2.05 -0.30
C ALA A 40 16.38 2.75 0.83
N SER A 41 15.76 2.00 1.75
CA SER A 41 15.07 2.61 2.89
C SER A 41 16.03 3.30 3.86
N VAL A 42 17.23 2.76 4.09
CA VAL A 42 18.25 3.42 4.92
C VAL A 42 18.70 4.73 4.27
N ILE A 43 19.02 4.71 2.96
CA ILE A 43 19.39 5.91 2.22
C ILE A 43 18.28 6.96 2.28
N LEU A 44 17.04 6.56 1.95
CA LEU A 44 15.89 7.47 1.99
C LEU A 44 15.65 8.03 3.38
N LEU A 45 15.82 7.23 4.43
CA LEU A 45 15.66 7.72 5.81
C LEU A 45 16.69 8.78 6.16
N VAL A 46 17.96 8.57 5.78
CA VAL A 46 19.04 9.57 6.00
C VAL A 46 18.73 10.87 5.26
N LEU A 47 18.30 10.79 4.00
CA LEU A 47 17.97 11.96 3.17
C LEU A 47 16.70 12.68 3.65
N LEU A 48 15.72 11.95 4.15
CA LEU A 48 14.39 12.47 4.46
C LEU A 48 14.18 12.75 5.95
N ILE A 49 15.17 12.53 6.83
CA ILE A 49 14.99 12.71 8.28
C ILE A 49 14.62 14.16 8.64
N ILE A 50 15.23 15.14 7.97
CA ILE A 50 14.93 16.57 8.18
C ILE A 50 13.52 16.90 7.64
N PRO A 51 13.15 16.57 6.38
CA PRO A 51 11.77 16.72 5.90
C PRO A 51 10.73 16.04 6.78
N ILE A 52 10.98 14.82 7.24
CA ILE A 52 10.09 14.08 8.16
C ILE A 52 9.89 14.85 9.48
N ALA A 53 10.97 15.39 10.04
CA ALA A 53 10.89 16.18 11.28
C ALA A 53 10.09 17.48 11.08
N ILE A 54 10.31 18.19 9.97
CA ILE A 54 9.55 19.40 9.62
C ILE A 54 8.06 19.08 9.46
N ILE A 55 7.72 18.04 8.70
CA ILE A 55 6.33 17.61 8.52
C ILE A 55 5.71 17.21 9.86
N ALA A 56 6.44 16.52 10.72
CA ALA A 56 5.96 16.15 12.06
C ALA A 56 5.54 17.37 12.89
N ILE A 57 6.33 18.45 12.84
CA ILE A 57 6.02 19.71 13.52
C ILE A 57 4.78 20.35 12.90
N LEU A 58 4.69 20.44 11.56
CA LEU A 58 3.53 21.00 10.86
C LEU A 58 2.24 20.25 11.20
N VAL A 59 2.25 18.91 11.20
CA VAL A 59 1.09 18.08 11.58
C VAL A 59 0.70 18.32 13.03
N LYS A 60 1.69 18.49 13.93
CA LYS A 60 1.44 18.69 15.37
C LYS A 60 0.83 20.06 15.66
N THR A 61 1.22 21.08 14.92
CA THR A 61 0.72 22.46 15.08
C THR A 61 -0.63 22.67 14.40
N ASP A 62 -0.92 21.96 13.30
CA ASP A 62 -2.16 22.11 12.53
C ASP A 62 -3.40 21.54 13.24
N SER A 63 -3.25 20.47 14.03
CA SER A 63 -4.38 19.87 14.76
C SER A 63 -3.93 19.10 16.01
N LYS A 64 -4.84 19.00 17.01
CA LYS A 64 -4.59 18.27 18.26
C LYS A 64 -4.53 16.76 18.00
N GLY A 65 -3.53 16.08 18.60
CA GLY A 65 -3.39 14.62 18.56
C GLY A 65 -1.99 14.13 18.20
N PRO A 66 -1.81 12.81 17.88
CA PRO A 66 -0.52 12.24 17.53
C PRO A 66 -0.06 12.69 16.15
N VAL A 67 1.26 12.75 15.91
CA VAL A 67 1.85 13.07 14.60
C VAL A 67 1.56 11.98 13.58
N PHE A 68 1.68 10.73 14.01
CA PHE A 68 1.50 9.56 13.16
C PHE A 68 0.11 8.96 13.34
N TYR A 69 -0.48 8.58 12.21
CA TYR A 69 -1.66 7.75 12.11
C TYR A 69 -1.25 6.31 11.82
N ARG A 70 -1.92 5.35 12.45
CA ARG A 70 -1.67 3.92 12.29
C ARG A 70 -2.97 3.23 11.94
N GLN A 71 -3.04 2.64 10.75
CA GLN A 71 -4.19 1.88 10.29
C GLN A 71 -3.84 0.42 10.13
N GLU A 72 -4.72 -0.49 10.58
CA GLU A 72 -4.57 -1.91 10.33
C GLU A 72 -4.79 -2.21 8.86
N ARG A 73 -3.86 -2.95 8.27
CA ARG A 73 -3.85 -3.38 6.87
C ARG A 73 -3.38 -4.82 6.79
N VAL A 74 -3.63 -5.44 5.64
CA VAL A 74 -3.25 -6.83 5.36
C VAL A 74 -2.00 -6.88 4.49
N THR A 75 -1.08 -7.80 4.80
CA THR A 75 0.15 -8.07 4.05
C THR A 75 0.31 -9.58 3.81
N THR A 76 1.51 -10.04 3.54
CA THR A 76 1.85 -11.42 3.17
C THR A 76 1.12 -12.48 4.00
N TYR A 77 0.47 -13.41 3.32
CA TYR A 77 -0.29 -14.53 3.88
C TYR A 77 -1.47 -14.12 4.79
N GLY A 78 -2.07 -12.96 4.50
CA GLY A 78 -3.19 -12.47 5.30
C GLY A 78 -2.80 -11.92 6.67
N LYS A 79 -1.52 -11.68 6.94
CA LYS A 79 -1.08 -11.10 8.20
C LYS A 79 -1.49 -9.63 8.31
N LYS A 80 -2.00 -9.27 9.47
CA LYS A 80 -2.30 -7.88 9.82
C LYS A 80 -1.05 -7.14 10.27
N PHE A 81 -0.91 -5.90 9.86
CA PHE A 81 0.12 -4.98 10.31
C PHE A 81 -0.44 -3.56 10.41
N ARG A 82 0.27 -2.66 11.06
CA ARG A 82 -0.12 -1.25 11.15
C ARG A 82 0.72 -0.42 10.19
N ILE A 83 0.08 0.07 9.11
CA ILE A 83 0.72 1.01 8.21
C ILE A 83 0.91 2.34 8.91
N LEU A 84 2.08 2.93 8.75
CA LEU A 84 2.45 4.21 9.38
C LEU A 84 2.32 5.34 8.37
N LYS A 85 1.53 6.37 8.71
CA LYS A 85 1.38 7.59 7.90
C LYS A 85 1.46 8.82 8.78
N PHE A 86 1.73 9.98 8.19
CA PHE A 86 1.42 11.23 8.88
C PHE A 86 -0.10 11.39 9.00
N ARG A 87 -0.55 11.95 10.11
CA ARG A 87 -1.96 12.26 10.30
C ARG A 87 -2.37 13.41 9.37
N THR A 88 -3.33 13.16 8.50
CA THR A 88 -3.89 14.12 7.55
C THR A 88 -5.33 14.52 7.86
N MET A 89 -5.94 13.89 8.86
CA MET A 89 -7.31 14.13 9.30
C MET A 89 -7.37 14.48 10.79
N VAL A 90 -8.47 15.07 11.20
CA VAL A 90 -8.76 15.32 12.62
C VAL A 90 -8.80 14.00 13.40
N THR A 91 -8.49 14.05 14.69
CA THR A 91 -8.49 12.86 15.55
C THR A 91 -9.89 12.23 15.62
N GLY A 92 -10.00 10.92 15.42
CA GLY A 92 -11.27 10.20 15.42
C GLY A 92 -12.04 10.23 14.09
N ALA A 93 -11.44 10.75 13.02
CA ALA A 93 -12.05 10.83 11.68
C ALA A 93 -12.54 9.48 11.13
N ASP A 94 -11.87 8.40 11.48
CA ASP A 94 -12.21 7.02 11.12
C ASP A 94 -13.55 6.52 11.69
N ARG A 95 -14.10 7.21 12.70
CA ARG A 95 -15.43 6.93 13.27
C ARG A 95 -16.55 7.76 12.64
N LEU A 96 -16.20 8.72 11.78
CA LEU A 96 -17.11 9.76 11.28
C LEU A 96 -17.49 9.59 9.81
N GLY A 97 -17.16 8.47 9.15
CA GLY A 97 -17.50 8.30 7.74
C GLY A 97 -16.95 7.03 7.11
N THR A 98 -16.96 6.97 5.77
CA THR A 98 -16.53 5.83 4.97
C THR A 98 -15.01 5.55 5.11
N LEU A 99 -14.61 4.30 4.83
CA LEU A 99 -13.20 3.87 4.82
C LEU A 99 -12.41 4.50 3.67
N VAL A 100 -13.09 4.84 2.59
CA VAL A 100 -12.53 5.53 1.42
C VAL A 100 -12.75 7.03 1.57
N THR A 101 -11.71 7.82 1.31
CA THR A 101 -11.76 9.28 1.39
C THR A 101 -12.07 9.88 0.02
N THR A 102 -12.93 10.89 -0.02
CA THR A 102 -13.23 11.67 -1.22
C THR A 102 -12.48 13.01 -1.23
N ASP A 103 -12.36 13.64 -2.39
CA ASP A 103 -11.59 14.88 -2.61
C ASP A 103 -12.03 16.08 -1.73
N SER A 104 -13.31 16.13 -1.32
CA SER A 104 -13.89 17.21 -0.51
C SER A 104 -14.15 16.83 0.94
N ASP A 105 -13.46 15.85 1.48
CA ASP A 105 -13.67 15.33 2.83
C ASP A 105 -13.33 16.41 3.89
N SER A 106 -14.33 16.86 4.64
CA SER A 106 -14.20 17.90 5.67
C SER A 106 -13.33 17.49 6.87
N ARG A 107 -13.06 16.19 7.03
CA ARG A 107 -12.18 15.64 8.08
C ARG A 107 -10.72 15.93 7.82
N VAL A 108 -10.34 16.26 6.57
CA VAL A 108 -8.95 16.51 6.16
C VAL A 108 -8.48 17.87 6.64
N THR A 109 -7.37 17.92 7.38
CA THR A 109 -6.76 19.16 7.88
C THR A 109 -6.11 19.97 6.75
N LYS A 110 -5.77 21.26 7.03
CA LYS A 110 -5.11 22.12 6.04
C LYS A 110 -3.75 21.54 5.60
N THR A 111 -2.90 21.19 6.55
CA THR A 111 -1.63 20.50 6.29
C THR A 111 -1.87 19.14 5.63
N GLY A 112 -2.91 18.41 6.08
CA GLY A 112 -3.28 17.11 5.53
C GLY A 112 -3.58 17.15 4.03
N ARG A 113 -4.29 18.18 3.53
CA ARG A 113 -4.56 18.36 2.09
C ARG A 113 -3.25 18.50 1.30
N PHE A 114 -2.33 19.31 1.79
CA PHE A 114 -1.02 19.45 1.14
C PHE A 114 -0.24 18.13 1.13
N LEU A 115 -0.16 17.42 2.27
CA LEU A 115 0.56 16.15 2.36
C LEU A 115 -0.02 15.09 1.43
N ARG A 116 -1.35 14.97 1.35
CA ARG A 116 -2.04 14.00 0.47
C ARG A 116 -1.82 14.32 -1.01
N LYS A 117 -1.91 15.60 -1.40
CA LYS A 117 -1.68 16.03 -2.79
C LYS A 117 -0.32 15.58 -3.32
N TYR A 118 0.72 15.63 -2.47
CA TYR A 118 2.09 15.24 -2.84
C TYR A 118 2.51 13.87 -2.29
N ARG A 119 1.58 13.09 -1.71
CA ARG A 119 1.79 11.79 -1.07
C ARG A 119 2.88 11.78 0.02
N LEU A 120 3.17 12.93 0.60
CA LEU A 120 4.14 13.08 1.68
C LEU A 120 3.68 12.44 2.99
N ASP A 121 2.37 12.24 3.13
CA ASP A 121 1.79 11.51 4.27
C ASP A 121 2.24 10.06 4.35
N GLU A 122 2.68 9.48 3.25
CA GLU A 122 3.13 8.07 3.17
C GLU A 122 4.63 7.89 3.48
N LEU A 123 5.44 8.96 3.62
CA LEU A 123 6.87 8.88 3.91
C LEU A 123 7.20 8.00 5.14
N PRO A 124 6.42 8.00 6.24
CA PRO A 124 6.70 7.14 7.39
C PRO A 124 6.60 5.63 7.10
N GLN A 125 6.03 5.21 5.96
CA GLN A 125 5.99 3.80 5.58
C GLN A 125 7.40 3.21 5.35
N ILE A 126 8.43 4.03 5.18
CA ILE A 126 9.83 3.60 5.17
C ILE A 126 10.15 2.75 6.41
N PHE A 127 9.60 3.10 7.60
CA PHE A 127 9.76 2.29 8.80
C PHE A 127 9.06 0.93 8.71
N ASN A 128 7.93 0.84 7.98
CA ASN A 128 7.29 -0.44 7.70
C ASN A 128 8.13 -1.31 6.76
N VAL A 129 8.84 -0.71 5.80
CA VAL A 129 9.77 -1.44 4.93
C VAL A 129 10.96 -1.96 5.74
N LEU A 130 11.58 -1.13 6.56
CA LEU A 130 12.71 -1.53 7.41
C LEU A 130 12.33 -2.67 8.36
N SER A 131 11.15 -2.61 8.99
CA SER A 131 10.64 -3.67 9.87
C SER A 131 10.28 -4.98 9.13
N GLY A 132 10.17 -4.95 7.80
CA GLY A 132 9.79 -6.10 6.98
C GLY A 132 8.29 -6.36 6.87
N SER A 133 7.45 -5.48 7.40
CA SER A 133 5.98 -5.57 7.23
C SER A 133 5.52 -5.11 5.85
N MET A 134 6.36 -4.32 5.16
CA MET A 134 6.16 -3.87 3.77
C MET A 134 7.45 -4.01 2.96
N SER A 135 7.33 -3.76 1.67
CA SER A 135 8.39 -3.59 0.67
C SER A 135 8.23 -2.21 -0.01
N ILE A 136 9.26 -1.73 -0.71
CA ILE A 136 9.12 -0.53 -1.53
C ILE A 136 8.15 -0.78 -2.67
N VAL A 137 8.32 -1.89 -3.40
CA VAL A 137 7.45 -2.29 -4.50
C VAL A 137 6.63 -3.52 -4.08
N GLY A 138 5.32 -3.49 -4.31
CA GLY A 138 4.41 -4.59 -4.01
C GLY A 138 2.97 -4.15 -4.18
N THR A 139 2.03 -5.06 -3.98
CA THR A 139 0.61 -4.71 -4.04
C THR A 139 0.25 -3.76 -2.89
N ARG A 140 -0.55 -2.71 -3.17
CA ARG A 140 -0.98 -1.76 -2.13
C ARG A 140 -1.79 -2.50 -1.07
N PRO A 141 -1.47 -2.35 0.23
CA PRO A 141 -2.18 -3.10 1.27
C PRO A 141 -3.60 -2.58 1.46
N GLU A 142 -4.56 -3.52 1.45
CA GLU A 142 -5.97 -3.22 1.70
C GLU A 142 -6.34 -3.41 3.18
N VAL A 143 -7.46 -2.81 3.60
CA VAL A 143 -8.09 -3.09 4.90
C VAL A 143 -8.72 -4.48 4.89
N GLN A 144 -8.85 -5.11 6.06
CA GLN A 144 -9.42 -6.45 6.17
C GLN A 144 -10.80 -6.55 5.52
N HIS A 145 -11.64 -5.53 5.68
CA HIS A 145 -12.97 -5.46 5.09
C HIS A 145 -12.99 -5.76 3.57
N TYR A 146 -12.08 -5.17 2.80
CA TYR A 146 -12.01 -5.43 1.35
C TYR A 146 -11.30 -6.75 1.04
N VAL A 147 -10.36 -7.20 1.87
CA VAL A 147 -9.73 -8.52 1.70
C VAL A 147 -10.72 -9.65 1.91
N ASP A 148 -11.70 -9.48 2.80
CA ASP A 148 -12.77 -10.45 3.03
C ASP A 148 -13.72 -10.61 1.82
N MET A 149 -13.68 -9.64 0.90
CA MET A 149 -14.45 -9.64 -0.36
C MET A 149 -13.61 -10.11 -1.56
N TYR A 150 -12.37 -10.57 -1.33
CA TYR A 150 -11.53 -11.04 -2.42
C TYR A 150 -12.05 -12.34 -3.03
N GLU A 151 -12.08 -12.38 -4.35
CA GLU A 151 -12.19 -13.64 -5.08
C GLU A 151 -10.97 -14.53 -4.78
N PRO A 152 -11.10 -15.87 -4.88
CA PRO A 152 -9.99 -16.78 -4.57
C PRO A 152 -8.67 -16.42 -5.26
N GLU A 153 -8.70 -16.03 -6.54
CA GLU A 153 -7.53 -15.64 -7.31
C GLU A 153 -6.83 -14.39 -6.72
N TYR A 154 -7.59 -13.43 -6.18
CA TYR A 154 -7.03 -12.18 -5.64
C TYR A 154 -6.15 -12.43 -4.42
N LEU A 155 -6.37 -13.53 -3.68
CA LEU A 155 -5.51 -13.94 -2.57
C LEU A 155 -4.07 -14.19 -3.02
N ALA A 156 -3.82 -14.49 -4.29
CA ALA A 156 -2.46 -14.63 -4.83
C ALA A 156 -1.64 -13.35 -4.67
N THR A 157 -2.27 -12.17 -4.64
CA THR A 157 -1.59 -10.89 -4.42
C THR A 157 -0.95 -10.81 -3.03
N LEU A 158 -1.50 -11.55 -2.06
CA LEU A 158 -1.00 -11.65 -0.69
C LEU A 158 0.08 -12.73 -0.50
N LEU A 159 0.55 -13.38 -1.57
CA LEU A 159 1.76 -14.23 -1.52
C LEU A 159 3.05 -13.40 -1.41
N MET A 160 2.97 -12.11 -1.72
CA MET A 160 4.06 -11.15 -1.69
C MET A 160 3.87 -10.10 -0.60
N PRO A 161 4.93 -9.42 -0.15
CA PRO A 161 4.79 -8.31 0.79
C PRO A 161 4.05 -7.14 0.16
N ALA A 162 3.23 -6.45 0.96
CA ALA A 162 2.59 -5.20 0.57
C ALA A 162 3.64 -4.14 0.22
N GLY A 163 3.35 -3.29 -0.78
CA GLY A 163 4.27 -2.26 -1.27
C GLY A 163 3.84 -0.83 -0.91
N ILE A 164 4.82 0.07 -0.83
CA ILE A 164 4.56 1.52 -0.83
C ILE A 164 4.03 1.91 -2.21
N THR A 165 4.64 1.38 -3.27
CA THR A 165 4.23 1.60 -4.66
C THR A 165 3.88 0.30 -5.36
N SER A 166 2.98 0.41 -6.35
CA SER A 166 2.55 -0.68 -7.23
C SER A 166 2.16 -0.12 -8.59
N LEU A 167 2.08 -0.99 -9.60
CA LEU A 167 1.53 -0.58 -10.90
C LEU A 167 0.09 -0.10 -10.76
N ALA A 168 -0.73 -0.78 -9.95
CA ALA A 168 -2.09 -0.36 -9.66
C ALA A 168 -2.14 1.04 -9.01
N SER A 169 -1.25 1.34 -8.05
CA SER A 169 -1.19 2.66 -7.40
C SER A 169 -0.80 3.78 -8.37
N ILE A 170 0.01 3.49 -9.38
CA ILE A 170 0.39 4.45 -10.43
C ILE A 170 -0.79 4.70 -11.36
N MET A 171 -1.46 3.64 -11.83
CA MET A 171 -2.57 3.74 -12.78
C MET A 171 -3.83 4.34 -12.16
N TYR A 172 -4.02 4.17 -10.86
CA TYR A 172 -5.15 4.67 -10.08
C TYR A 172 -4.72 5.78 -9.11
N LYS A 173 -3.78 6.64 -9.53
CA LYS A 173 -3.30 7.76 -8.68
C LYS A 173 -4.42 8.72 -8.27
N ASP A 174 -5.42 8.88 -9.12
CA ASP A 174 -6.57 9.76 -8.94
C ASP A 174 -7.86 9.00 -8.55
N GLU A 175 -7.75 7.86 -7.87
CA GLU A 175 -8.88 7.02 -7.45
C GLU A 175 -9.98 7.82 -6.71
N GLU A 176 -9.58 8.79 -5.88
CA GLU A 176 -10.50 9.67 -5.15
C GLU A 176 -11.43 10.46 -6.09
N LYS A 177 -10.96 10.80 -7.30
CA LYS A 177 -11.76 11.49 -8.31
C LYS A 177 -12.80 10.58 -8.96
N LEU A 178 -12.49 9.30 -9.11
CA LEU A 178 -13.40 8.30 -9.68
C LEU A 178 -14.58 8.00 -8.75
N LEU A 179 -14.40 8.23 -7.46
CA LEU A 179 -15.41 7.99 -6.41
C LEU A 179 -16.21 9.26 -6.05
N LYS A 180 -15.88 10.38 -6.68
CA LYS A 180 -16.53 11.66 -6.38
C LYS A 180 -17.99 11.67 -6.85
N GLY A 181 -18.89 11.95 -5.92
CA GLY A 181 -20.32 12.03 -6.20
C GLY A 181 -21.09 10.71 -6.16
N GLU A 182 -20.41 9.60 -5.92
CA GLU A 182 -21.05 8.30 -5.75
C GLU A 182 -21.76 8.23 -4.39
N ILE A 183 -22.99 7.69 -4.38
CA ILE A 183 -23.82 7.54 -3.18
C ILE A 183 -23.28 6.39 -2.31
N ASP A 184 -22.90 5.28 -2.94
CA ASP A 184 -22.33 4.10 -2.28
C ASP A 184 -20.89 3.88 -2.75
N VAL A 185 -19.96 4.59 -2.10
CA VAL A 185 -18.54 4.57 -2.42
C VAL A 185 -17.94 3.17 -2.25
N ASP A 186 -18.32 2.44 -1.19
CA ASP A 186 -17.80 1.10 -0.91
C ASP A 186 -18.23 0.10 -1.98
N ARG A 187 -19.49 0.16 -2.41
CA ARG A 187 -20.00 -0.69 -3.49
C ARG A 187 -19.29 -0.43 -4.81
N VAL A 188 -19.16 0.85 -5.20
CA VAL A 188 -18.46 1.22 -6.44
C VAL A 188 -17.00 0.79 -6.39
N TYR A 189 -16.35 0.95 -5.23
CA TYR A 189 -14.98 0.48 -5.04
C TYR A 189 -14.87 -1.03 -5.28
N VAL A 190 -15.71 -1.84 -4.64
CA VAL A 190 -15.65 -3.31 -4.72
C VAL A 190 -16.05 -3.82 -6.09
N GLU A 191 -17.10 -3.26 -6.72
CA GLU A 191 -17.63 -3.77 -7.98
C GLU A 191 -16.85 -3.28 -9.21
N LYS A 192 -16.23 -2.09 -9.17
CA LYS A 192 -15.60 -1.48 -10.36
C LYS A 192 -14.08 -1.29 -10.20
N ILE A 193 -13.63 -0.71 -9.09
CA ILE A 193 -12.23 -0.29 -8.94
C ILE A 193 -11.34 -1.45 -8.51
N LEU A 194 -11.75 -2.19 -7.52
CA LEU A 194 -10.99 -3.31 -6.97
C LEU A 194 -10.65 -4.38 -8.03
N PRO A 195 -11.60 -4.86 -8.87
CA PRO A 195 -11.29 -5.85 -9.90
C PRO A 195 -10.24 -5.34 -10.91
N GLU A 196 -10.34 -4.09 -11.33
CA GLU A 196 -9.35 -3.51 -12.26
C GLU A 196 -7.96 -3.38 -11.62
N LYS A 197 -7.88 -2.94 -10.36
CA LYS A 197 -6.62 -2.91 -9.60
C LYS A 197 -6.03 -4.32 -9.46
N MET A 198 -6.88 -5.34 -9.27
CA MET A 198 -6.44 -6.73 -9.13
C MET A 198 -5.85 -7.28 -10.42
N LYS A 199 -6.33 -6.89 -11.60
CA LYS A 199 -5.67 -7.25 -12.88
C LYS A 199 -4.19 -6.81 -12.90
N PHE A 200 -3.90 -5.58 -12.48
CA PHE A 200 -2.52 -5.08 -12.39
C PHE A 200 -1.71 -5.80 -11.30
N ASN A 201 -2.32 -6.06 -10.15
CA ASN A 201 -1.66 -6.72 -9.03
C ASN A 201 -1.33 -8.18 -9.35
N LEU A 202 -2.26 -8.94 -9.96
CA LEU A 202 -2.04 -10.31 -10.40
C LEU A 202 -0.98 -10.38 -11.51
N SER A 203 -1.05 -9.45 -12.48
CA SER A 203 -0.02 -9.33 -13.51
C SER A 203 1.37 -9.08 -12.90
N TYR A 204 1.47 -8.22 -11.88
CA TYR A 204 2.72 -7.99 -11.16
C TYR A 204 3.23 -9.27 -10.50
N VAL A 205 2.39 -10.02 -9.79
CA VAL A 205 2.76 -11.29 -9.15
C VAL A 205 3.27 -12.30 -10.17
N LYS A 206 2.55 -12.47 -11.29
CA LYS A 206 2.90 -13.40 -12.37
C LYS A 206 4.24 -13.05 -13.02
N ASN A 207 4.47 -11.76 -13.28
CA ASN A 207 5.65 -11.24 -13.96
C ASN A 207 6.74 -10.74 -13.01
N PHE A 208 6.62 -11.00 -11.70
CA PHE A 208 7.58 -10.54 -10.71
C PHE A 208 9.01 -10.92 -11.07
N SER A 209 9.90 -9.96 -11.01
CA SER A 209 11.35 -10.12 -11.06
C SER A 209 12.03 -8.93 -10.37
N PHE A 210 13.26 -9.10 -9.92
CA PHE A 210 14.04 -8.00 -9.36
C PHE A 210 14.13 -6.80 -10.34
N GLY A 211 14.35 -7.07 -11.63
CA GLY A 211 14.40 -6.02 -12.66
C GLY A 211 13.08 -5.29 -12.86
N SER A 212 11.93 -5.98 -12.71
CA SER A 212 10.61 -5.33 -12.79
C SER A 212 10.38 -4.36 -11.63
N ASP A 213 10.86 -4.68 -10.44
CA ASP A 213 10.78 -3.80 -9.27
C ASP A 213 11.59 -2.51 -9.49
N ILE A 214 12.81 -2.62 -9.99
CA ILE A 214 13.64 -1.47 -10.33
C ILE A 214 12.93 -0.56 -11.34
N LYS A 215 12.36 -1.13 -12.42
CA LYS A 215 11.60 -0.36 -13.41
C LYS A 215 10.41 0.36 -12.80
N LEU A 216 9.70 -0.31 -11.88
CA LEU A 216 8.53 0.25 -11.23
C LEU A 216 8.92 1.40 -10.27
N MET A 217 10.04 1.29 -9.55
CA MET A 217 10.58 2.37 -8.72
C MET A 217 10.86 3.62 -9.56
N PHE A 218 11.55 3.49 -10.68
CA PHE A 218 11.82 4.62 -11.59
C PHE A 218 10.53 5.21 -12.18
N LYS A 219 9.55 4.35 -12.56
CA LYS A 219 8.25 4.80 -13.02
C LYS A 219 7.52 5.61 -11.96
N THR A 220 7.55 5.15 -10.70
CA THR A 220 6.93 5.87 -9.57
C THR A 220 7.54 7.24 -9.38
N VAL A 221 8.87 7.34 -9.38
CA VAL A 221 9.56 8.64 -9.25
C VAL A 221 9.11 9.59 -10.36
N LYS A 222 9.11 9.13 -11.62
CA LYS A 222 8.65 9.94 -12.75
C LYS A 222 7.21 10.44 -12.57
N GLU A 223 6.29 9.58 -12.13
CA GLU A 223 4.87 9.92 -11.95
C GLU A 223 4.61 10.87 -10.76
N VAL A 224 5.48 10.89 -9.76
CA VAL A 224 5.38 11.84 -8.64
C VAL A 224 5.79 13.26 -9.09
N PHE A 225 6.68 13.38 -10.06
CA PHE A 225 7.16 14.68 -10.58
C PHE A 225 6.46 15.12 -11.87
N SER A 226 5.53 14.34 -12.42
CA SER A 226 4.68 14.70 -13.56
C SER A 226 3.33 15.25 -13.12
#